data_e392d41557c3e2c2e49a84ca46419125
#
_entry.id   e392d41557c3e2c2e49a84ca46419125
#
_cell.length_a   1.000
_cell.length_b   1.000
_cell.length_c   1.000
_cell.angle_alpha   90.00
_cell.angle_beta   90.00
_cell.angle_gamma   90.00
#
_symmetry.space_group_name_H-M   'P 1'
#
loop_
_entity.id
_entity.type
_entity.pdbx_description
1 polymer ?
#
loop_
_entity_poly.entity_id
_entity_poly.type
_entity_poly.pdbx_seq_one_letter_code
_entity_poly.pdbx_strand_id
1 'polypeptide(L)'
;MKKHLKNIKRIQYSVDKSKYNYILDQSERTIHIPGFQKFLQTINQEDFLLYPSTDNFKSKISEHFGIRTNEIFLCPGSEIGIKSVIEAFTNGGRVISSNPSFPMYKVYSELYQCEYFGIPHEKDYTISMEKILSNITHDTDLVILANPNSPMGEYKSVDELRVLLEQDVPVLIDEAYIEFSGKDSIQWLIHEYPNLMVLRTFSKSYGSAGCRVGMIFSNSNNIEILSKYKQCYEITGVSIKWCKYLMDNYEIVDTYIQEVIEEKQKLILLLKDFDVIDSNCNWIHFNNEVDNTDTMRIFENHKVLTKFCSIPHDDRQNWCRLTIQPDITEQDFIKELL
;
A
#
# COMPACT_ATOMS: atom_id res chain seq x y z
N MET A 1 15.36 -27.16 -10.86
CA MET A 1 14.69 -25.86 -10.96
C MET A 1 13.19 -26.09 -11.14
N LYS A 2 12.34 -25.42 -10.36
CA LYS A 2 10.87 -25.54 -10.48
C LYS A 2 10.42 -24.98 -11.83
N LYS A 3 9.72 -25.76 -12.64
CA LYS A 3 9.40 -25.40 -14.05
C LYS A 3 8.50 -24.16 -14.19
N HIS A 4 7.55 -23.96 -13.26
CA HIS A 4 6.63 -22.81 -13.26
C HIS A 4 7.35 -21.46 -13.09
N LEU A 5 8.51 -21.40 -12.42
CA LEU A 5 9.26 -20.15 -12.22
C LEU A 5 9.76 -19.51 -13.52
N LYS A 6 9.86 -20.27 -14.63
CA LYS A 6 10.33 -19.73 -15.91
C LYS A 6 9.38 -18.70 -16.52
N ASN A 7 8.09 -18.77 -16.18
CA ASN A 7 7.04 -17.93 -16.77
C ASN A 7 6.66 -16.73 -15.88
N ILE A 8 7.16 -16.70 -14.63
CA ILE A 8 6.85 -15.62 -13.70
C ILE A 8 7.68 -14.38 -14.05
N LYS A 9 7.00 -13.28 -14.39
CA LYS A 9 7.62 -11.98 -14.63
C LYS A 9 7.49 -11.12 -13.38
N ARG A 10 8.59 -10.95 -12.65
CA ARG A 10 8.64 -10.02 -11.53
C ARG A 10 8.86 -8.60 -12.03
N ILE A 11 8.06 -7.66 -11.55
CA ILE A 11 8.26 -6.23 -11.81
C ILE A 11 9.52 -5.77 -11.06
N GLN A 12 10.38 -5.04 -11.77
CA GLN A 12 11.55 -4.41 -11.19
C GLN A 12 11.25 -2.93 -10.94
N TYR A 13 11.42 -2.50 -9.71
CA TYR A 13 11.18 -1.11 -9.28
C TYR A 13 12.47 -0.31 -9.09
N SER A 14 13.64 -0.85 -9.51
CA SER A 14 14.91 -0.15 -9.31
C SER A 14 15.08 0.95 -10.36
N VAL A 15 14.96 2.19 -9.92
CA VAL A 15 15.30 3.40 -10.68
C VAL A 15 16.40 4.13 -9.91
N ASP A 16 17.39 4.65 -10.62
CA ASP A 16 18.40 5.54 -10.04
C ASP A 16 17.76 6.91 -9.75
N LYS A 17 17.25 7.05 -8.53
CA LYS A 17 16.53 8.25 -8.07
C LYS A 17 17.41 9.50 -8.00
N SER A 18 18.74 9.36 -7.98
CA SER A 18 19.67 10.50 -7.94
C SER A 18 19.64 11.39 -9.18
N LYS A 19 19.02 10.92 -10.26
CA LYS A 19 18.87 11.65 -11.53
C LYS A 19 17.69 12.61 -11.56
N TYR A 20 16.81 12.54 -10.55
CA TYR A 20 15.56 13.27 -10.51
C TYR A 20 15.56 14.31 -9.40
N ASN A 21 14.94 15.44 -9.68
CA ASN A 21 14.69 16.49 -8.70
C ASN A 21 13.47 16.18 -7.82
N TYR A 22 12.46 15.55 -8.44
CA TYR A 22 11.21 15.17 -7.78
C TYR A 22 10.94 13.67 -8.01
N ILE A 23 10.63 12.95 -6.93
CA ILE A 23 10.38 11.50 -6.96
C ILE A 23 8.94 11.27 -6.54
N LEU A 24 8.05 11.02 -7.51
CA LEU A 24 6.58 11.00 -7.33
C LEU A 24 5.93 9.76 -7.95
N ASP A 25 6.68 8.64 -8.07
CA ASP A 25 6.24 7.43 -8.80
C ASP A 25 5.67 6.32 -7.92
N GLN A 26 6.10 6.20 -6.67
CA GLN A 26 5.82 5.05 -5.80
C GLN A 26 5.02 5.38 -4.53
N SER A 27 4.37 6.54 -4.47
CA SER A 27 3.57 6.96 -3.31
C SER A 27 4.36 6.97 -2.00
N GLU A 28 5.66 7.27 -2.06
CA GLU A 28 6.52 7.43 -0.89
C GLU A 28 6.66 8.92 -0.52
N ARG A 29 6.87 9.20 0.76
CA ARG A 29 7.21 10.55 1.22
C ARG A 29 8.64 10.86 0.81
N THR A 30 8.84 11.96 0.11
CA THR A 30 10.15 12.40 -0.38
C THR A 30 10.60 13.72 0.25
N ILE A 31 9.73 14.34 1.04
CA ILE A 31 10.04 15.56 1.78
C ILE A 31 10.58 15.24 3.18
N HIS A 32 11.23 16.24 3.77
CA HIS A 32 11.79 16.13 5.11
C HIS A 32 10.73 15.71 6.16
N ILE A 33 11.15 14.83 7.09
CA ILE A 33 10.33 14.46 8.25
C ILE A 33 10.76 15.29 9.46
N PRO A 34 9.88 16.13 10.03
CA PRO A 34 10.20 16.90 11.22
C PRO A 34 10.72 16.01 12.34
N GLY A 35 11.68 16.51 13.11
CA GLY A 35 12.26 15.77 14.23
C GLY A 35 13.27 14.67 13.86
N PHE A 36 13.54 14.42 12.58
CA PHE A 36 14.51 13.39 12.16
C PHE A 36 15.90 13.58 12.79
N GLN A 37 16.41 14.82 12.87
CA GLN A 37 17.70 15.10 13.50
C GLN A 37 17.67 14.79 15.02
N LYS A 38 16.57 15.05 15.71
CA LYS A 38 16.38 14.68 17.12
C LYS A 38 16.37 13.16 17.29
N PHE A 39 15.70 12.45 16.38
CA PHE A 39 15.73 10.98 16.37
C PHE A 39 17.14 10.44 16.20
N LEU A 40 17.98 10.98 15.29
CA LEU A 40 19.34 10.51 15.07
C LEU A 40 20.20 10.56 16.34
N GLN A 41 19.93 11.48 17.26
CA GLN A 41 20.65 11.56 18.54
C GLN A 41 20.28 10.41 19.50
N THR A 42 19.23 9.65 19.23
CA THR A 42 18.82 8.47 20.04
C THR A 42 19.49 7.17 19.56
N ILE A 43 20.09 7.19 18.37
CA ILE A 43 20.74 6.01 17.79
C ILE A 43 22.10 5.81 18.46
N ASN A 44 22.36 4.57 18.84
CA ASN A 44 23.62 4.18 19.45
C ASN A 44 24.21 2.92 18.75
N GLN A 45 25.40 2.51 19.15
CA GLN A 45 26.11 1.38 18.56
C GLN A 45 25.36 0.05 18.76
N GLU A 46 24.66 -0.12 19.86
CA GLU A 46 23.91 -1.35 20.17
C GLU A 46 22.78 -1.62 19.17
N ASP A 47 22.20 -0.56 18.59
CA ASP A 47 21.15 -0.68 17.56
C ASP A 47 21.62 -1.41 16.29
N PHE A 48 22.94 -1.49 16.10
CA PHE A 48 23.58 -2.17 14.97
C PHE A 48 24.22 -3.50 15.37
N LEU A 49 24.60 -3.66 16.60
CA LEU A 49 25.38 -4.84 17.07
C LEU A 49 24.46 -5.99 17.52
N LEU A 50 23.29 -5.70 18.05
CA LEU A 50 22.43 -6.69 18.67
C LEU A 50 21.20 -7.01 17.81
N TYR A 51 20.78 -8.27 17.83
CA TYR A 51 19.48 -8.64 17.29
C TYR A 51 18.37 -7.95 18.09
N PRO A 52 17.43 -7.26 17.45
CA PRO A 52 16.40 -6.52 18.16
C PRO A 52 15.34 -7.44 18.75
N SER A 53 14.86 -7.10 19.97
CA SER A 53 13.60 -7.65 20.48
C SER A 53 12.41 -6.94 19.85
N THR A 54 11.42 -7.70 19.38
CA THR A 54 10.18 -7.17 18.81
C THR A 54 9.06 -7.03 19.85
N ASP A 55 9.21 -7.50 21.09
CA ASP A 55 8.13 -7.54 22.07
C ASP A 55 7.68 -6.13 22.50
N ASN A 56 8.64 -5.27 22.87
CA ASN A 56 8.36 -3.87 23.18
C ASN A 56 7.80 -3.09 21.97
N PHE A 57 8.16 -3.50 20.76
CA PHE A 57 7.62 -2.90 19.54
C PHE A 57 6.17 -3.34 19.31
N LYS A 58 5.86 -4.62 19.47
CA LYS A 58 4.47 -5.11 19.42
C LYS A 58 3.61 -4.47 20.50
N SER A 59 4.14 -4.27 21.70
CA SER A 59 3.41 -3.57 22.77
C SER A 59 3.08 -2.11 22.36
N LYS A 60 4.01 -1.41 21.73
CA LYS A 60 3.77 -0.05 21.23
C LYS A 60 2.75 -0.01 20.08
N ILE A 61 2.80 -0.97 19.15
CA ILE A 61 1.80 -1.13 18.09
C ILE A 61 0.43 -1.45 18.69
N SER A 62 0.38 -2.34 19.69
CA SER A 62 -0.83 -2.70 20.42
C SER A 62 -1.51 -1.47 21.03
N GLU A 63 -0.75 -0.62 21.71
CA GLU A 63 -1.22 0.63 22.27
C GLU A 63 -1.74 1.60 21.20
N HIS A 64 -0.98 1.76 20.11
CA HIS A 64 -1.27 2.75 19.06
C HIS A 64 -2.48 2.35 18.20
N PHE A 65 -2.63 1.08 17.85
CA PHE A 65 -3.68 0.59 16.96
C PHE A 65 -4.87 -0.09 17.69
N GLY A 66 -4.80 -0.26 19.02
CA GLY A 66 -5.86 -0.92 19.79
C GLY A 66 -5.98 -2.42 19.52
N ILE A 67 -4.90 -3.09 19.09
CA ILE A 67 -4.84 -4.51 18.73
C ILE A 67 -3.97 -5.25 19.75
N ARG A 68 -4.37 -6.44 20.19
CA ARG A 68 -3.57 -7.22 21.17
C ARG A 68 -2.24 -7.69 20.57
N THR A 69 -1.21 -7.83 21.38
CA THR A 69 0.13 -8.21 20.90
C THR A 69 0.19 -9.57 20.20
N ASN A 70 -0.69 -10.52 20.59
CA ASN A 70 -0.82 -11.83 19.96
C ASN A 70 -1.69 -11.82 18.69
N GLU A 71 -2.23 -10.67 18.32
CA GLU A 71 -2.99 -10.41 17.09
C GLU A 71 -2.15 -9.63 16.05
N ILE A 72 -0.84 -9.48 16.29
CA ILE A 72 0.10 -8.73 15.45
C ILE A 72 1.16 -9.64 14.86
N PHE A 73 1.21 -9.73 13.54
CA PHE A 73 2.32 -10.31 12.79
C PHE A 73 3.17 -9.17 12.19
N LEU A 74 4.46 -9.13 12.51
CA LEU A 74 5.41 -8.15 11.94
C LEU A 74 6.13 -8.74 10.74
N CYS A 75 6.34 -7.92 9.71
CA CYS A 75 7.02 -8.31 8.48
C CYS A 75 7.87 -7.17 7.90
N PRO A 76 8.90 -7.47 7.08
CA PRO A 76 9.76 -6.45 6.45
C PRO A 76 9.06 -5.77 5.27
N GLY A 77 8.11 -4.89 5.60
CA GLY A 77 7.20 -4.19 4.69
C GLY A 77 5.98 -5.02 4.31
N SER A 78 4.90 -4.35 3.90
CA SER A 78 3.63 -4.98 3.54
C SER A 78 3.76 -6.03 2.43
N GLU A 79 4.67 -5.84 1.48
CA GLU A 79 4.92 -6.80 0.39
C GLU A 79 5.28 -8.22 0.92
N ILE A 80 6.12 -8.29 1.96
CA ILE A 80 6.42 -9.60 2.59
C ILE A 80 5.23 -10.12 3.39
N GLY A 81 4.42 -9.24 3.97
CA GLY A 81 3.16 -9.63 4.59
C GLY A 81 2.21 -10.31 3.59
N ILE A 82 2.03 -9.75 2.40
CA ILE A 82 1.25 -10.35 1.30
C ILE A 82 1.82 -11.73 0.94
N LYS A 83 3.14 -11.81 0.73
CA LYS A 83 3.81 -13.07 0.43
C LYS A 83 3.53 -14.12 1.51
N SER A 84 3.66 -13.75 2.79
CA SER A 84 3.45 -14.66 3.92
C SER A 84 2.01 -15.16 4.01
N VAL A 85 1.02 -14.30 3.72
CA VAL A 85 -0.39 -14.73 3.68
C VAL A 85 -0.63 -15.72 2.55
N ILE A 86 -0.17 -15.43 1.33
CA ILE A 86 -0.32 -16.36 0.21
C ILE A 86 0.37 -17.70 0.52
N GLU A 87 1.61 -17.66 1.05
CA GLU A 87 2.35 -18.86 1.42
C GLU A 87 1.65 -19.72 2.49
N ALA A 88 0.99 -19.07 3.47
CA ALA A 88 0.40 -19.74 4.61
C ALA A 88 -1.06 -20.18 4.41
N PHE A 89 -1.82 -19.47 3.58
CA PHE A 89 -3.27 -19.65 3.44
C PHE A 89 -3.69 -20.18 2.07
N THR A 90 -2.75 -20.53 1.19
CA THR A 90 -3.09 -21.14 -0.10
C THR A 90 -2.48 -22.52 -0.26
N ASN A 91 -3.14 -23.36 -1.04
CA ASN A 91 -2.69 -24.72 -1.33
C ASN A 91 -2.77 -25.06 -2.83
N GLY A 92 -2.40 -24.09 -3.69
CA GLY A 92 -2.43 -24.24 -5.14
C GLY A 92 -3.82 -24.00 -5.77
N GLY A 93 -4.78 -23.53 -5.00
CA GLY A 93 -6.09 -23.13 -5.47
C GLY A 93 -6.10 -21.72 -6.07
N ARG A 94 -7.24 -21.04 -6.02
CA ARG A 94 -7.45 -19.73 -6.62
C ARG A 94 -7.25 -18.60 -5.62
N VAL A 95 -6.54 -17.55 -6.05
CA VAL A 95 -6.45 -16.25 -5.36
C VAL A 95 -7.23 -15.22 -6.16
N ILE A 96 -8.31 -14.69 -5.59
CA ILE A 96 -9.14 -13.65 -6.21
C ILE A 96 -8.66 -12.27 -5.77
N SER A 97 -8.60 -11.33 -6.72
CA SER A 97 -8.33 -9.92 -6.46
C SER A 97 -8.96 -9.05 -7.54
N SER A 98 -8.89 -7.71 -7.41
CA SER A 98 -9.23 -6.79 -8.51
C SER A 98 -8.13 -6.76 -9.59
N ASN A 99 -8.50 -6.31 -10.80
CA ASN A 99 -7.57 -6.12 -11.91
C ASN A 99 -7.91 -4.83 -12.69
N PRO A 100 -7.01 -3.81 -12.71
CA PRO A 100 -5.68 -3.82 -12.11
C PRO A 100 -5.68 -3.77 -10.58
N SER A 101 -4.60 -4.28 -9.99
CA SER A 101 -4.32 -4.17 -8.57
C SER A 101 -2.80 -4.12 -8.32
N PHE A 102 -2.37 -4.20 -7.06
CA PHE A 102 -0.93 -4.27 -6.76
C PHE A 102 -0.32 -5.53 -7.40
N PRO A 103 0.63 -5.38 -8.33
CA PRO A 103 1.06 -6.49 -9.18
C PRO A 103 1.66 -7.68 -8.44
N MET A 104 2.15 -7.45 -7.20
CA MET A 104 2.76 -8.52 -6.42
C MET A 104 1.75 -9.54 -5.89
N TYR A 105 0.44 -9.23 -5.88
CA TYR A 105 -0.58 -10.25 -5.61
C TYR A 105 -0.50 -11.38 -6.63
N LYS A 106 -0.49 -11.02 -7.92
CA LYS A 106 -0.35 -11.98 -9.02
C LYS A 106 0.99 -12.72 -8.96
N VAL A 107 2.09 -11.97 -8.80
CA VAL A 107 3.44 -12.55 -8.79
C VAL A 107 3.59 -13.60 -7.69
N TYR A 108 3.11 -13.31 -6.47
CA TYR A 108 3.21 -14.27 -5.38
C TYR A 108 2.21 -15.43 -5.51
N SER A 109 0.99 -15.20 -6.04
CA SER A 109 0.06 -16.28 -6.35
C SER A 109 0.70 -17.28 -7.33
N GLU A 110 1.27 -16.81 -8.43
CA GLU A 110 1.96 -17.65 -9.40
C GLU A 110 3.22 -18.33 -8.81
N LEU A 111 3.94 -17.65 -7.91
CA LEU A 111 5.12 -18.20 -7.23
C LEU A 111 4.74 -19.43 -6.39
N TYR A 112 3.60 -19.38 -5.72
CA TYR A 112 3.05 -20.48 -4.91
C TYR A 112 2.13 -21.40 -5.68
N GLN A 113 2.13 -21.31 -7.03
CA GLN A 113 1.39 -22.17 -7.96
C GLN A 113 -0.14 -22.05 -7.83
N CYS A 114 -0.62 -20.91 -7.36
CA CYS A 114 -2.04 -20.58 -7.32
C CYS A 114 -2.48 -19.93 -8.64
N GLU A 115 -3.73 -20.14 -9.02
CA GLU A 115 -4.38 -19.39 -10.08
C GLU A 115 -4.68 -17.98 -9.54
N TYR A 116 -4.11 -16.94 -10.17
CA TYR A 116 -4.51 -15.56 -9.89
C TYR A 116 -5.71 -15.18 -10.75
N PHE A 117 -6.84 -14.88 -10.13
CA PHE A 117 -8.08 -14.49 -10.78
C PHE A 117 -8.41 -13.03 -10.50
N GLY A 118 -8.10 -12.15 -11.47
CA GLY A 118 -8.32 -10.71 -11.35
C GLY A 118 -9.70 -10.31 -11.87
N ILE A 119 -10.56 -9.78 -11.01
CA ILE A 119 -11.87 -9.21 -11.35
C ILE A 119 -11.66 -7.82 -11.99
N PRO A 120 -12.09 -7.58 -13.24
CA PRO A 120 -11.97 -6.28 -13.89
C PRO A 120 -12.77 -5.20 -13.14
N HIS A 121 -12.22 -3.98 -13.07
CA HIS A 121 -12.96 -2.82 -12.61
C HIS A 121 -14.15 -2.50 -13.51
N GLU A 122 -15.15 -1.86 -12.97
CA GLU A 122 -16.28 -1.30 -13.70
C GLU A 122 -15.84 -0.04 -14.48
N LYS A 123 -16.72 0.51 -15.33
CA LYS A 123 -16.42 1.69 -16.15
C LYS A 123 -16.16 2.96 -15.33
N ASP A 124 -16.69 3.03 -14.12
CA ASP A 124 -16.46 4.09 -13.14
C ASP A 124 -15.24 3.82 -12.24
N TYR A 125 -14.42 2.84 -12.61
CA TYR A 125 -13.22 2.41 -11.89
C TYR A 125 -13.48 1.74 -10.54
N THR A 126 -14.74 1.44 -10.21
CA THR A 126 -15.09 0.71 -8.98
C THR A 126 -14.87 -0.79 -9.12
N ILE A 127 -14.83 -1.50 -8.00
CA ILE A 127 -14.75 -2.96 -7.93
C ILE A 127 -16.13 -3.50 -7.57
N SER A 128 -16.72 -4.34 -8.42
CA SER A 128 -18.00 -4.97 -8.11
C SER A 128 -17.86 -6.07 -7.06
N MET A 129 -18.43 -5.86 -5.87
CA MET A 129 -18.50 -6.89 -4.83
C MET A 129 -19.32 -8.09 -5.28
N GLU A 130 -20.39 -7.88 -6.06
CA GLU A 130 -21.20 -8.97 -6.64
C GLU A 130 -20.33 -9.88 -7.54
N LYS A 131 -19.47 -9.28 -8.40
CA LYS A 131 -18.55 -10.06 -9.23
C LYS A 131 -17.51 -10.81 -8.40
N ILE A 132 -17.01 -10.22 -7.31
CA ILE A 132 -16.08 -10.92 -6.42
C ILE A 132 -16.79 -12.12 -5.79
N LEU A 133 -17.96 -11.91 -5.17
CA LEU A 133 -18.72 -12.96 -4.48
C LEU A 133 -19.11 -14.09 -5.41
N SER A 134 -19.60 -13.78 -6.63
CA SER A 134 -20.03 -14.79 -7.61
C SER A 134 -18.88 -15.65 -8.16
N ASN A 135 -17.64 -15.20 -7.99
CA ASN A 135 -16.45 -15.95 -8.40
C ASN A 135 -15.76 -16.73 -7.26
N ILE A 136 -16.24 -16.59 -6.01
CA ILE A 136 -15.80 -17.44 -4.91
C ILE A 136 -16.39 -18.83 -5.10
N THR A 137 -15.50 -19.82 -5.17
CA THR A 137 -15.84 -21.25 -5.36
C THR A 137 -15.11 -22.11 -4.34
N HIS A 138 -15.38 -23.40 -4.30
CA HIS A 138 -14.66 -24.33 -3.41
C HIS A 138 -13.14 -24.42 -3.67
N ASP A 139 -12.67 -23.98 -4.85
CA ASP A 139 -11.25 -23.91 -5.19
C ASP A 139 -10.63 -22.55 -4.82
N THR A 140 -11.39 -21.64 -4.20
CA THR A 140 -10.87 -20.34 -3.79
C THR A 140 -10.16 -20.47 -2.44
N ASP A 141 -8.84 -20.29 -2.44
CA ASP A 141 -8.02 -20.35 -1.23
C ASP A 141 -7.98 -19.01 -0.48
N LEU A 142 -8.05 -17.88 -1.22
CA LEU A 142 -7.82 -16.55 -0.66
C LEU A 142 -8.45 -15.46 -1.52
N VAL A 143 -9.03 -14.44 -0.88
CA VAL A 143 -9.38 -13.17 -1.52
C VAL A 143 -8.45 -12.06 -1.00
N ILE A 144 -7.86 -11.26 -1.90
CA ILE A 144 -7.00 -10.13 -1.55
C ILE A 144 -7.58 -8.86 -2.16
N LEU A 145 -7.94 -7.89 -1.35
CA LEU A 145 -8.39 -6.56 -1.80
C LEU A 145 -7.57 -5.46 -1.14
N ALA A 146 -7.04 -4.54 -1.94
CA ALA A 146 -6.53 -3.28 -1.41
C ALA A 146 -7.70 -2.33 -1.13
N ASN A 147 -7.72 -1.72 0.05
CA ASN A 147 -8.74 -0.78 0.47
C ASN A 147 -8.15 0.40 1.28
N PRO A 148 -7.96 1.57 0.67
CA PRO A 148 -8.28 1.92 -0.73
C PRO A 148 -7.51 1.13 -1.76
N ASN A 149 -8.15 0.93 -2.94
CA ASN A 149 -7.55 0.17 -4.03
C ASN A 149 -6.32 0.87 -4.62
N SER A 150 -5.37 0.09 -5.06
CA SER A 150 -4.25 0.54 -5.89
C SER A 150 -4.26 -0.23 -7.22
N PRO A 151 -4.33 0.44 -8.40
CA PRO A 151 -3.97 1.85 -8.60
C PRO A 151 -5.15 2.84 -8.62
N MET A 152 -6.42 2.41 -8.67
CA MET A 152 -7.52 3.33 -8.97
C MET A 152 -7.96 4.20 -7.77
N GLY A 153 -7.66 3.79 -6.53
CA GLY A 153 -7.92 4.58 -5.32
C GLY A 153 -9.36 4.52 -4.81
N GLU A 154 -10.18 3.59 -5.32
CA GLU A 154 -11.51 3.34 -4.79
C GLU A 154 -11.44 2.87 -3.33
N TYR A 155 -12.43 3.25 -2.53
CA TYR A 155 -12.62 2.79 -1.16
C TYR A 155 -13.92 2.00 -1.03
N LYS A 156 -13.85 0.81 -0.45
CA LYS A 156 -15.00 0.01 -0.07
C LYS A 156 -15.38 0.27 1.38
N SER A 157 -16.67 0.53 1.59
CA SER A 157 -17.22 0.72 2.92
C SER A 157 -17.15 -0.55 3.78
N VAL A 158 -17.26 -0.38 5.08
CA VAL A 158 -17.33 -1.51 6.03
C VAL A 158 -18.46 -2.47 5.66
N ASP A 159 -19.65 -1.94 5.29
CA ASP A 159 -20.81 -2.77 4.97
C ASP A 159 -20.59 -3.62 3.71
N GLU A 160 -19.94 -3.06 2.67
CA GLU A 160 -19.56 -3.80 1.48
C GLU A 160 -18.56 -4.92 1.81
N LEU A 161 -17.60 -4.65 2.67
CA LEU A 161 -16.60 -5.64 3.07
C LEU A 161 -17.17 -6.72 3.98
N ARG A 162 -18.16 -6.41 4.85
CA ARG A 162 -18.84 -7.41 5.68
C ARG A 162 -19.43 -8.55 4.86
N VAL A 163 -20.07 -8.24 3.72
CA VAL A 163 -20.66 -9.27 2.85
C VAL A 163 -19.59 -10.25 2.32
N LEU A 164 -18.36 -9.76 2.07
CA LEU A 164 -17.24 -10.63 1.71
C LEU A 164 -16.75 -11.45 2.92
N LEU A 165 -16.70 -10.85 4.11
CA LEU A 165 -16.23 -11.52 5.33
C LEU A 165 -17.19 -12.62 5.83
N GLU A 166 -18.44 -12.59 5.41
CA GLU A 166 -19.42 -13.66 5.65
C GLU A 166 -19.17 -14.92 4.80
N GLN A 167 -18.27 -14.86 3.84
CA GLN A 167 -17.89 -16.03 3.03
C GLN A 167 -16.88 -16.91 3.80
N ASP A 168 -16.96 -18.23 3.61
CA ASP A 168 -16.03 -19.20 4.21
C ASP A 168 -14.72 -19.28 3.39
N VAL A 169 -14.00 -18.16 3.32
CA VAL A 169 -12.72 -18.04 2.63
C VAL A 169 -11.82 -17.06 3.38
N PRO A 170 -10.51 -17.31 3.51
CA PRO A 170 -9.56 -16.32 4.01
C PRO A 170 -9.59 -15.02 3.20
N VAL A 171 -9.58 -13.88 3.88
CA VAL A 171 -9.62 -12.55 3.27
C VAL A 171 -8.48 -11.68 3.78
N LEU A 172 -7.65 -11.18 2.87
CA LEU A 172 -6.65 -10.16 3.17
C LEU A 172 -7.13 -8.80 2.65
N ILE A 173 -7.34 -7.85 3.55
CA ILE A 173 -7.58 -6.44 3.20
C ILE A 173 -6.29 -5.66 3.38
N ASP A 174 -5.76 -5.16 2.27
CA ASP A 174 -4.54 -4.36 2.25
C ASP A 174 -4.87 -2.87 2.42
N GLU A 175 -4.66 -2.38 3.63
CA GLU A 175 -4.91 -0.99 4.04
C GLU A 175 -3.64 -0.13 4.00
N ALA A 176 -2.73 -0.35 3.04
CA ALA A 176 -1.49 0.43 2.94
C ALA A 176 -1.70 1.94 2.81
N TYR A 177 -2.88 2.40 2.40
CA TYR A 177 -3.19 3.81 2.14
C TYR A 177 -4.37 4.35 2.95
N ILE A 178 -4.89 3.59 3.90
CA ILE A 178 -6.15 3.91 4.60
C ILE A 178 -6.12 5.29 5.28
N GLU A 179 -5.00 5.72 5.82
CA GLU A 179 -4.88 6.99 6.51
C GLU A 179 -5.16 8.20 5.60
N PHE A 180 -4.84 8.10 4.30
CA PHE A 180 -5.11 9.18 3.34
C PHE A 180 -6.58 9.26 2.90
N SER A 181 -7.37 8.24 3.19
CA SER A 181 -8.79 8.20 2.83
C SER A 181 -9.68 9.03 3.75
N GLY A 182 -9.20 9.38 4.94
CA GLY A 182 -10.03 9.96 6.00
C GLY A 182 -11.12 9.02 6.54
N LYS A 183 -10.99 7.72 6.28
CA LYS A 183 -11.93 6.67 6.73
C LYS A 183 -11.28 5.81 7.81
N ASP A 184 -12.11 5.14 8.60
CA ASP A 184 -11.65 4.22 9.62
C ASP A 184 -11.14 2.91 9.02
N SER A 185 -10.10 2.34 9.64
CA SER A 185 -9.63 0.98 9.36
C SER A 185 -10.67 -0.05 9.81
N ILE A 186 -10.75 -1.15 9.08
CA ILE A 186 -11.61 -2.29 9.47
C ILE A 186 -10.92 -3.25 10.46
N GLN A 187 -9.73 -2.92 10.96
CA GLN A 187 -8.92 -3.81 11.81
C GLN A 187 -9.66 -4.32 13.05
N TRP A 188 -10.64 -3.59 13.57
CA TRP A 188 -11.46 -4.02 14.71
C TRP A 188 -12.36 -5.22 14.38
N LEU A 189 -12.67 -5.46 13.10
CA LEU A 189 -13.50 -6.61 12.65
C LEU A 189 -12.78 -7.97 12.79
N ILE A 190 -11.47 -8.00 13.06
CA ILE A 190 -10.75 -9.28 13.31
C ILE A 190 -11.31 -10.07 14.50
N HIS A 191 -12.05 -9.41 15.39
CA HIS A 191 -12.71 -10.05 16.52
C HIS A 191 -14.09 -10.63 16.16
N GLU A 192 -14.68 -10.17 15.05
CA GLU A 192 -15.98 -10.63 14.57
C GLU A 192 -15.81 -11.70 13.46
N TYR A 193 -14.79 -11.52 12.59
CA TYR A 193 -14.56 -12.35 11.42
C TYR A 193 -13.21 -13.09 11.51
N PRO A 194 -13.24 -14.41 11.81
CA PRO A 194 -12.01 -15.18 11.99
C PRO A 194 -11.20 -15.36 10.72
N ASN A 195 -11.78 -15.15 9.55
CA ASN A 195 -11.15 -15.23 8.25
C ASN A 195 -10.47 -13.91 7.81
N LEU A 196 -10.63 -12.82 8.57
CA LEU A 196 -10.07 -11.49 8.23
C LEU A 196 -8.60 -11.36 8.64
N MET A 197 -7.80 -10.88 7.72
CA MET A 197 -6.45 -10.36 7.92
C MET A 197 -6.38 -8.93 7.38
N VAL A 198 -5.83 -7.98 8.15
CA VAL A 198 -5.69 -6.57 7.74
C VAL A 198 -4.22 -6.21 7.68
N LEU A 199 -3.75 -5.82 6.50
CA LEU A 199 -2.36 -5.44 6.26
C LEU A 199 -2.17 -3.93 6.42
N ARG A 200 -1.16 -3.53 7.19
CA ARG A 200 -0.76 -2.14 7.42
C ARG A 200 0.74 -1.95 7.17
N THR A 201 1.16 -0.71 6.97
CA THR A 201 2.58 -0.40 6.67
C THR A 201 3.00 0.97 7.18
N PHE A 202 4.27 1.09 7.57
CA PHE A 202 4.91 2.38 7.84
C PHE A 202 5.45 3.06 6.57
N SER A 203 5.28 2.43 5.40
CA SER A 203 5.90 2.92 4.16
C SER A 203 5.22 4.15 3.55
N LYS A 204 3.94 4.38 3.83
CA LYS A 204 3.10 5.37 3.14
C LYS A 204 2.82 6.59 4.02
N SER A 205 1.77 6.59 4.79
CA SER A 205 1.39 7.70 5.68
C SER A 205 2.45 8.05 6.71
N TYR A 206 3.15 7.06 7.26
CA TYR A 206 4.29 7.29 8.16
C TYR A 206 5.57 7.74 7.43
N GLY A 207 5.59 7.82 6.11
CA GLY A 207 6.71 8.30 5.31
C GLY A 207 7.99 7.47 5.43
N SER A 208 7.90 6.21 5.80
CA SER A 208 9.05 5.39 6.22
C SER A 208 9.31 4.18 5.31
N ALA A 209 9.16 4.38 4.00
CA ALA A 209 9.33 3.29 3.01
C ALA A 209 10.70 2.60 3.11
N GLY A 210 11.76 3.35 3.40
CA GLY A 210 13.12 2.84 3.58
C GLY A 210 13.32 1.98 4.83
N CYS A 211 12.46 2.09 5.84
CA CYS A 211 12.55 1.31 7.08
C CYS A 211 12.06 -0.13 6.91
N ARG A 212 11.33 -0.42 5.87
CA ARG A 212 10.81 -1.77 5.59
C ARG A 212 10.06 -2.38 6.77
N VAL A 213 9.03 -1.69 7.30
CA VAL A 213 8.19 -2.19 8.38
C VAL A 213 6.74 -2.27 7.93
N GLY A 214 6.18 -3.47 8.03
CA GLY A 214 4.77 -3.77 7.81
C GLY A 214 4.23 -4.67 8.91
N MET A 215 2.91 -4.82 8.97
CA MET A 215 2.25 -5.66 9.94
C MET A 215 0.92 -6.18 9.40
N ILE A 216 0.52 -7.34 9.91
CA ILE A 216 -0.80 -7.91 9.67
C ILE A 216 -1.50 -8.01 11.02
N PHE A 217 -2.73 -7.55 11.07
CA PHE A 217 -3.64 -7.74 12.20
C PHE A 217 -4.64 -8.83 11.85
N SER A 218 -4.81 -9.78 12.75
CA SER A 218 -5.80 -10.85 12.63
C SER A 218 -6.02 -11.51 14.00
N ASN A 219 -6.95 -12.45 14.09
CA ASN A 219 -7.09 -13.23 15.30
C ASN A 219 -5.80 -14.04 15.61
N SER A 220 -5.65 -14.46 16.85
CA SER A 220 -4.44 -15.12 17.34
C SER A 220 -4.11 -16.44 16.61
N ASN A 221 -5.11 -17.18 16.12
CA ASN A 221 -4.89 -18.42 15.40
C ASN A 221 -4.23 -18.16 14.03
N ASN A 222 -4.70 -17.16 13.27
CA ASN A 222 -4.10 -16.76 12.01
C ASN A 222 -2.67 -16.24 12.22
N ILE A 223 -2.45 -15.47 13.29
CA ILE A 223 -1.10 -14.97 13.63
C ILE A 223 -0.16 -16.12 14.00
N GLU A 224 -0.64 -17.15 14.70
CA GLU A 224 0.15 -18.35 14.98
C GLU A 224 0.54 -19.08 13.69
N ILE A 225 -0.39 -19.23 12.74
CA ILE A 225 -0.11 -19.84 11.43
C ILE A 225 0.96 -19.03 10.69
N LEU A 226 0.77 -17.72 10.54
CA LEU A 226 1.74 -16.82 9.88
C LEU A 226 3.12 -16.89 10.55
N SER A 227 3.16 -16.99 11.87
CA SER A 227 4.42 -17.02 12.64
C SER A 227 5.28 -18.24 12.35
N LYS A 228 4.71 -19.33 11.81
CA LYS A 228 5.47 -20.52 11.37
C LYS A 228 6.32 -20.27 10.14
N TYR A 229 5.97 -19.27 9.32
CA TYR A 229 6.68 -18.88 8.11
C TYR A 229 7.62 -17.68 8.30
N LYS A 230 7.63 -17.12 9.53
CA LYS A 230 8.44 -15.96 9.86
C LYS A 230 9.92 -16.30 10.02
N GLN A 231 10.81 -15.45 9.49
CA GLN A 231 12.23 -15.51 9.83
C GLN A 231 12.48 -14.98 11.26
N CYS A 232 13.59 -15.37 11.86
CA CYS A 232 13.87 -15.03 13.26
C CYS A 232 14.06 -13.51 13.49
N TYR A 233 14.75 -12.82 12.58
CA TYR A 233 15.16 -11.42 12.75
C TYR A 233 15.01 -10.66 11.43
N GLU A 234 13.80 -10.21 11.14
CA GLU A 234 13.46 -9.63 9.83
C GLU A 234 13.51 -8.10 9.79
N ILE A 235 13.35 -7.45 10.95
CA ILE A 235 13.26 -5.97 11.06
C ILE A 235 14.46 -5.50 11.87
N THR A 236 15.14 -4.44 11.41
CA THR A 236 16.32 -3.91 12.08
C THR A 236 15.97 -3.12 13.34
N GLY A 237 16.90 -3.06 14.30
CA GLY A 237 16.73 -2.27 15.54
C GLY A 237 16.49 -0.78 15.26
N VAL A 238 17.20 -0.21 14.28
CA VAL A 238 17.04 1.19 13.85
C VAL A 238 15.63 1.43 13.29
N SER A 239 15.12 0.51 12.47
CA SER A 239 13.74 0.62 11.92
C SER A 239 12.69 0.57 13.02
N ILE A 240 12.86 -0.33 14.00
CA ILE A 240 11.97 -0.42 15.16
C ILE A 240 11.98 0.89 15.96
N LYS A 241 13.17 1.42 16.28
CA LYS A 241 13.30 2.70 17.00
C LYS A 241 12.63 3.86 16.26
N TRP A 242 12.84 3.94 14.94
CA TRP A 242 12.22 4.97 14.13
C TRP A 242 10.68 4.89 14.12
N CYS A 243 10.13 3.69 13.89
CA CYS A 243 8.68 3.51 13.91
C CYS A 243 8.08 3.82 15.30
N LYS A 244 8.76 3.45 16.37
CA LYS A 244 8.36 3.85 17.74
C LYS A 244 8.38 5.37 17.91
N TYR A 245 9.44 6.04 17.47
CA TYR A 245 9.55 7.49 17.52
C TYR A 245 8.38 8.17 16.79
N LEU A 246 7.98 7.70 15.62
CA LEU A 246 6.83 8.24 14.87
C LEU A 246 5.50 8.00 15.58
N MET A 247 5.31 6.84 16.22
CA MET A 247 4.11 6.61 17.04
C MET A 247 4.07 7.45 18.32
N ASP A 248 5.24 7.72 18.94
CA ASP A 248 5.34 8.60 20.11
C ASP A 248 5.16 10.08 19.76
N ASN A 249 5.37 10.47 18.48
CA ASN A 249 5.21 11.82 17.96
C ASN A 249 4.24 11.79 16.76
N TYR A 250 3.07 11.20 16.96
CA TYR A 250 2.13 10.91 15.88
C TYR A 250 1.62 12.17 15.17
N GLU A 251 1.68 13.32 15.81
CA GLU A 251 1.38 14.62 15.21
C GLU A 251 2.22 14.91 13.94
N ILE A 252 3.44 14.37 13.84
CA ILE A 252 4.28 14.47 12.64
C ILE A 252 3.66 13.71 11.47
N VAL A 253 3.04 12.57 11.75
CA VAL A 253 2.39 11.72 10.76
C VAL A 253 1.04 12.33 10.36
N ASP A 254 0.24 12.72 11.34
CA ASP A 254 -1.08 13.30 11.13
C ASP A 254 -1.01 14.60 10.33
N THR A 255 -0.10 15.52 10.70
CA THR A 255 0.15 16.75 9.92
C THR A 255 0.47 16.44 8.45
N TYR A 256 1.37 15.49 8.20
CA TYR A 256 1.69 15.09 6.82
C TYR A 256 0.48 14.53 6.06
N ILE A 257 -0.35 13.72 6.71
CA ILE A 257 -1.57 13.18 6.08
C ILE A 257 -2.51 14.31 5.69
N GLN A 258 -2.76 15.26 6.60
CA GLN A 258 -3.66 16.40 6.37
C GLN A 258 -3.12 17.30 5.24
N GLU A 259 -1.84 17.64 5.27
CA GLU A 259 -1.19 18.43 4.21
C GLU A 259 -1.32 17.75 2.83
N VAL A 260 -1.12 16.43 2.74
CA VAL A 260 -1.29 15.69 1.48
C VAL A 260 -2.74 15.70 1.00
N ILE A 261 -3.71 15.54 1.90
CA ILE A 261 -5.13 15.58 1.54
C ILE A 261 -5.51 16.97 1.04
N GLU A 262 -5.08 18.03 1.72
CA GLU A 262 -5.35 19.42 1.31
C GLU A 262 -4.70 19.76 -0.03
N GLU A 263 -3.42 19.40 -0.21
CA GLU A 263 -2.71 19.65 -1.47
C GLU A 263 -3.32 18.86 -2.65
N LYS A 264 -3.79 17.64 -2.40
CA LYS A 264 -4.53 16.88 -3.41
C LYS A 264 -5.77 17.63 -3.88
N GLN A 265 -6.59 18.16 -2.97
CA GLN A 265 -7.79 18.90 -3.31
C GLN A 265 -7.45 20.21 -4.05
N LYS A 266 -6.43 20.94 -3.63
CA LYS A 266 -5.96 22.14 -4.33
C LYS A 266 -5.53 21.80 -5.77
N LEU A 267 -4.74 20.73 -5.94
CA LEU A 267 -4.26 20.33 -7.25
C LEU A 267 -5.40 19.92 -8.19
N ILE A 268 -6.40 19.17 -7.71
CA ILE A 268 -7.58 18.79 -8.49
C ILE A 268 -8.33 20.04 -8.99
N LEU A 269 -8.48 21.06 -8.15
CA LEU A 269 -9.12 22.31 -8.54
C LEU A 269 -8.31 23.10 -9.59
N LEU A 270 -6.99 23.01 -9.55
CA LEU A 270 -6.10 23.64 -10.53
C LEU A 270 -6.12 22.90 -11.88
N LEU A 271 -6.26 21.57 -11.87
CA LEU A 271 -6.32 20.73 -13.07
C LEU A 271 -7.71 20.69 -13.73
N LYS A 272 -8.49 21.77 -13.64
CA LYS A 272 -9.88 21.87 -14.16
C LYS A 272 -10.03 21.60 -15.66
N ASP A 273 -8.96 21.82 -16.44
CA ASP A 273 -8.91 21.61 -17.89
C ASP A 273 -8.34 20.23 -18.27
N PHE A 274 -8.14 19.36 -17.28
CA PHE A 274 -7.69 17.98 -17.44
C PHE A 274 -8.78 17.01 -16.98
N ASP A 275 -8.79 15.82 -17.56
CA ASP A 275 -9.52 14.70 -16.98
C ASP A 275 -8.78 14.21 -15.75
N VAL A 276 -9.43 14.24 -14.59
CA VAL A 276 -8.85 13.84 -13.31
C VAL A 276 -9.65 12.70 -12.71
N ILE A 277 -8.95 11.65 -12.29
CA ILE A 277 -9.49 10.59 -11.43
C ILE A 277 -8.93 10.80 -10.02
N ASP A 278 -9.79 11.25 -9.12
CA ASP A 278 -9.46 11.36 -7.69
C ASP A 278 -9.30 9.96 -7.07
N SER A 279 -8.57 9.88 -5.99
CA SER A 279 -8.36 8.65 -5.25
C SER A 279 -8.46 8.87 -3.73
N ASN A 280 -8.82 7.82 -3.00
CA ASN A 280 -8.74 7.82 -1.53
C ASN A 280 -7.31 7.55 -1.02
N CYS A 281 -6.30 7.76 -1.87
CA CYS A 281 -4.88 7.56 -1.59
C CYS A 281 -4.11 8.88 -1.70
N ASN A 282 -2.79 8.80 -1.65
CA ASN A 282 -1.90 9.95 -1.82
C ASN A 282 -1.45 10.17 -3.27
N TRP A 283 -2.30 9.92 -4.24
CA TRP A 283 -2.08 10.23 -5.67
C TRP A 283 -3.39 10.58 -6.35
N ILE A 284 -3.25 11.15 -7.54
CA ILE A 284 -4.33 11.29 -8.54
C ILE A 284 -3.85 10.69 -9.86
N HIS A 285 -4.81 10.38 -10.74
CA HIS A 285 -4.52 10.19 -12.15
C HIS A 285 -5.08 11.39 -12.92
N PHE A 286 -4.33 11.87 -13.89
CA PHE A 286 -4.83 12.90 -14.79
C PHE A 286 -4.33 12.69 -16.23
N ASN A 287 -5.11 13.18 -17.17
CA ASN A 287 -4.76 13.22 -18.59
C ASN A 287 -5.32 14.49 -19.20
N ASN A 288 -4.68 14.98 -20.25
CA ASN A 288 -5.30 15.98 -21.10
C ASN A 288 -6.20 15.31 -22.15
N GLU A 289 -6.98 16.11 -22.92
CA GLU A 289 -7.98 15.57 -23.84
C GLU A 289 -7.41 14.73 -25.00
N VAL A 290 -6.13 14.89 -25.33
CA VAL A 290 -5.51 14.25 -26.51
C VAL A 290 -4.55 13.14 -26.10
N ASP A 291 -3.44 13.54 -25.49
CA ASP A 291 -2.43 12.66 -24.88
C ASP A 291 -1.59 13.51 -23.91
N ASN A 292 -0.89 12.89 -23.00
CA ASN A 292 -0.07 13.60 -22.02
C ASN A 292 1.35 13.94 -22.52
N THR A 293 1.56 14.10 -23.84
CA THR A 293 2.90 14.35 -24.40
C THR A 293 3.53 15.63 -23.86
N ASP A 294 2.75 16.70 -23.74
CA ASP A 294 3.25 17.96 -23.15
C ASP A 294 3.55 17.81 -21.66
N THR A 295 2.68 17.15 -20.91
CA THR A 295 2.95 16.81 -19.50
C THR A 295 4.24 15.99 -19.35
N MET A 296 4.43 14.98 -20.21
CA MET A 296 5.65 14.16 -20.18
C MET A 296 6.90 15.01 -20.43
N ARG A 297 6.86 15.93 -21.42
CA ARG A 297 7.95 16.84 -21.75
C ARG A 297 8.27 17.80 -20.60
N ILE A 298 7.25 18.41 -19.99
CA ILE A 298 7.42 19.30 -18.84
C ILE A 298 8.09 18.53 -17.69
N PHE A 299 7.57 17.35 -17.37
CA PHE A 299 8.11 16.54 -16.27
C PHE A 299 9.53 16.06 -16.54
N GLU A 300 9.87 15.72 -17.78
CA GLU A 300 11.24 15.37 -18.17
C GLU A 300 12.21 16.57 -18.02
N ASN A 301 11.81 17.77 -18.48
CA ASN A 301 12.59 18.99 -18.35
C ASN A 301 12.90 19.33 -16.89
N HIS A 302 11.92 19.16 -16.00
CA HIS A 302 12.09 19.39 -14.55
C HIS A 302 12.68 18.19 -13.80
N LYS A 303 12.97 17.08 -14.50
CA LYS A 303 13.47 15.82 -13.90
C LYS A 303 12.52 15.28 -12.83
N VAL A 304 11.22 15.21 -13.17
CA VAL A 304 10.19 14.62 -12.32
C VAL A 304 10.07 13.12 -12.64
N LEU A 305 10.31 12.27 -11.65
CA LEU A 305 10.03 10.85 -11.74
C LEU A 305 8.58 10.61 -11.35
N THR A 306 7.73 10.29 -12.31
CA THR A 306 6.33 9.92 -12.09
C THR A 306 5.97 8.70 -12.93
N LYS A 307 4.74 8.22 -12.84
CA LYS A 307 4.29 7.06 -13.57
C LYS A 307 3.26 7.41 -14.61
N PHE A 308 3.57 7.16 -15.88
CA PHE A 308 2.60 7.14 -16.96
C PHE A 308 2.10 5.72 -17.19
N CYS A 309 0.80 5.56 -17.33
CA CYS A 309 0.15 4.25 -17.40
C CYS A 309 -1.16 4.32 -18.21
N SER A 310 -1.63 3.15 -18.65
CA SER A 310 -3.01 2.96 -19.11
C SER A 310 -3.92 2.75 -17.90
N ILE A 311 -5.17 3.18 -18.01
CA ILE A 311 -6.21 2.92 -17.02
C ILE A 311 -7.30 2.03 -17.62
N PRO A 312 -8.10 1.31 -16.82
CA PRO A 312 -9.21 0.50 -17.32
C PRO A 312 -10.21 1.33 -18.14
N HIS A 313 -10.76 0.74 -19.18
CA HIS A 313 -11.86 1.31 -19.99
C HIS A 313 -11.57 2.64 -20.66
N ASP A 314 -10.32 3.07 -20.74
CA ASP A 314 -9.90 4.26 -21.48
C ASP A 314 -8.83 3.87 -22.50
N ASP A 315 -9.06 4.18 -23.76
CA ASP A 315 -8.14 3.85 -24.85
C ASP A 315 -6.94 4.81 -24.93
N ARG A 316 -7.01 5.94 -24.22
CA ARG A 316 -5.90 6.88 -24.12
C ARG A 316 -4.74 6.26 -23.35
N GLN A 317 -3.57 6.50 -23.86
CA GLN A 317 -2.33 6.09 -23.21
C GLN A 317 -1.78 7.26 -22.35
N ASN A 318 -0.79 6.93 -21.52
CA ASN A 318 -0.02 7.95 -20.80
C ASN A 318 -0.82 8.76 -19.75
N TRP A 319 -1.82 8.17 -19.12
CA TRP A 319 -2.35 8.75 -17.89
C TRP A 319 -1.24 8.95 -16.86
N CYS A 320 -1.09 10.17 -16.36
CA CYS A 320 -0.13 10.47 -15.32
C CYS A 320 -0.69 10.06 -13.96
N ARG A 321 -0.03 9.15 -13.25
CA ARG A 321 -0.27 8.91 -11.84
C ARG A 321 0.74 9.71 -11.02
N LEU A 322 0.30 10.80 -10.43
CA LEU A 322 1.12 11.72 -9.67
C LEU A 322 0.94 11.49 -8.16
N THR A 323 2.03 11.16 -7.47
CA THR A 323 2.04 11.13 -6.01
C THR A 323 2.02 12.55 -5.45
N ILE A 324 1.10 12.79 -4.51
CA ILE A 324 0.94 14.09 -3.86
C ILE A 324 1.92 14.20 -2.67
N GLN A 325 2.57 15.35 -2.59
CA GLN A 325 3.39 15.77 -1.47
C GLN A 325 2.91 17.15 -0.98
N PRO A 326 3.13 17.52 0.26
CA PRO A 326 2.95 18.91 0.69
C PRO A 326 3.66 19.89 -0.24
N ASP A 327 3.05 21.03 -0.48
CA ASP A 327 3.53 22.12 -1.35
C ASP A 327 3.73 21.72 -2.85
N ILE A 328 3.11 20.63 -3.32
CA ILE A 328 3.26 20.19 -4.72
C ILE A 328 2.70 21.23 -5.70
N THR A 329 1.64 21.94 -5.34
CA THR A 329 1.01 22.98 -6.17
C THR A 329 1.90 24.19 -6.37
N GLU A 330 2.89 24.40 -5.49
CA GLU A 330 3.87 25.49 -5.59
C GLU A 330 5.08 25.16 -6.47
N GLN A 331 5.21 23.91 -6.94
CA GLN A 331 6.36 23.48 -7.72
C GLN A 331 6.30 24.00 -9.16
N ASP A 332 7.46 24.37 -9.72
CA ASP A 332 7.56 25.01 -11.04
C ASP A 332 7.01 24.12 -12.15
N PHE A 333 7.19 22.80 -12.07
CA PHE A 333 6.63 21.88 -13.08
C PHE A 333 5.09 21.83 -13.07
N ILE A 334 4.44 22.08 -11.93
CA ILE A 334 2.99 22.21 -11.85
C ILE A 334 2.56 23.57 -12.43
N LYS A 335 3.27 24.66 -12.11
CA LYS A 335 2.98 26.01 -12.65
C LYS A 335 3.14 26.06 -14.17
N GLU A 336 4.12 25.32 -14.72
CA GLU A 336 4.30 25.20 -16.18
C GLU A 336 3.21 24.32 -16.83
N LEU A 337 2.66 23.36 -16.10
CA LEU A 337 1.61 22.46 -16.57
C LEU A 337 0.24 23.19 -16.71
N LEU A 338 -0.04 24.14 -15.81
CA LEU A 338 -1.28 24.91 -15.72
C LEU A 338 -1.32 26.09 -16.71
#